data_012b01fa0e8e02a209a6cd2463bc4080
#
_entry.id   012b01fa0e8e02a209a6cd2463bc4080
#
_cell.length_a   1.000
_cell.length_b   1.000
_cell.length_c   1.000
_cell.angle_alpha   90.00
_cell.angle_beta   90.00
_cell.angle_gamma   90.00
#
_symmetry.space_group_name_H-M   'P 1'
#
loop_
_entity.id
_entity.type
_entity.pdbx_description
1 polymer ?
#
loop_
_entity_poly.entity_id
_entity_poly.type
_entity_poly.pdbx_seq_one_letter_code
_entity_poly.pdbx_strand_id
1 'polypeptide(L)'
;MAFIKELTNSNKTFVLISLLMTLTCGCSIGRIYMGSEIRHDPPEKIKIGSTTKGEILENFGPPVRIQKQFDGDVFVYAYLRKNSSVLTIEEPYFTNILIFQYSREQHKMDGLVILFDKNGVVKNFGFQRGTKELTIY
;
A
#
# COMPACT_ATOMS: atom_id res chain seq x y z
N MET A 1 -31.60 26.66 -45.47
CA MET A 1 -32.08 26.29 -44.08
C MET A 1 -31.74 24.86 -43.70
N ALA A 2 -31.59 23.92 -44.60
CA ALA A 2 -31.22 22.51 -44.30
C ALA A 2 -29.76 22.34 -43.80
N PHE A 3 -28.81 23.08 -44.34
CA PHE A 3 -27.39 22.98 -44.02
C PHE A 3 -27.02 23.35 -42.58
N ILE A 4 -27.73 24.34 -42.01
CA ILE A 4 -27.52 24.75 -40.61
C ILE A 4 -28.09 23.70 -39.63
N LYS A 5 -29.12 22.96 -40.03
CA LYS A 5 -29.73 21.90 -39.23
C LYS A 5 -28.84 20.65 -39.15
N GLU A 6 -28.10 20.35 -40.22
CA GLU A 6 -27.11 19.26 -40.22
C GLU A 6 -25.89 19.58 -39.38
N LEU A 7 -25.36 20.82 -39.45
CA LEU A 7 -24.22 21.24 -38.63
C LEU A 7 -24.54 21.21 -37.11
N THR A 8 -25.75 21.63 -36.73
CA THR A 8 -26.18 21.58 -35.32
C THR A 8 -26.41 20.15 -34.84
N ASN A 9 -26.81 19.24 -35.73
CA ASN A 9 -26.97 17.83 -35.38
C ASN A 9 -25.60 17.12 -35.27
N SER A 10 -24.66 17.46 -36.14
CA SER A 10 -23.27 16.96 -36.07
C SER A 10 -22.57 17.34 -34.79
N ASN A 11 -22.72 18.59 -34.29
CA ASN A 11 -22.15 19.03 -33.02
C ASN A 11 -22.77 18.33 -31.81
N LYS A 12 -24.07 18.08 -31.84
CA LYS A 12 -24.75 17.31 -30.80
C LYS A 12 -24.29 15.87 -30.74
N THR A 13 -24.12 15.25 -31.90
CA THR A 13 -23.60 13.89 -32.03
C THR A 13 -22.15 13.81 -31.55
N PHE A 14 -21.32 14.79 -31.86
CA PHE A 14 -19.93 14.86 -31.39
C PHE A 14 -19.85 15.02 -29.87
N VAL A 15 -20.69 15.87 -29.27
CA VAL A 15 -20.77 16.05 -27.83
C VAL A 15 -21.28 14.79 -27.14
N LEU A 16 -22.26 14.09 -27.74
CA LEU A 16 -22.78 12.84 -27.21
C LEU A 16 -21.71 11.72 -27.24
N ILE A 17 -20.97 11.59 -28.33
CA ILE A 17 -19.89 10.62 -28.47
C ILE A 17 -18.75 10.95 -27.49
N SER A 18 -18.40 12.23 -27.33
CA SER A 18 -17.37 12.67 -26.36
C SER A 18 -17.81 12.36 -24.92
N LEU A 19 -19.06 12.60 -24.58
CA LEU A 19 -19.62 12.28 -23.28
C LEU A 19 -19.66 10.77 -23.03
N LEU A 20 -20.00 9.98 -24.03
CA LEU A 20 -20.00 8.52 -23.98
C LEU A 20 -18.58 7.96 -23.78
N MET A 21 -17.59 8.53 -24.46
CA MET A 21 -16.18 8.14 -24.30
C MET A 21 -15.61 8.46 -22.91
N THR A 22 -16.08 9.53 -22.26
CA THR A 22 -15.64 9.85 -20.89
C THR A 22 -16.17 8.87 -19.84
N LEU A 23 -17.26 8.18 -20.12
CA LEU A 23 -17.87 7.19 -19.21
C LEU A 23 -17.18 5.82 -19.24
N THR A 24 -16.29 5.57 -20.21
CA THR A 24 -15.61 4.28 -20.39
C THR A 24 -14.22 4.22 -19.75
N CYS A 25 -13.76 5.30 -19.13
CA CYS A 25 -12.45 5.37 -18.49
C CYS A 25 -12.57 4.97 -17.03
N GLY A 26 -12.09 3.79 -16.67
CA GLY A 26 -12.00 3.29 -15.30
C GLY A 26 -10.68 3.68 -14.64
N CYS A 27 -10.75 4.44 -13.55
CA CYS A 27 -9.61 4.70 -12.69
C CYS A 27 -9.85 4.05 -11.32
N SER A 28 -8.99 3.13 -10.91
CA SER A 28 -9.06 2.46 -9.61
C SER A 28 -7.83 2.80 -8.79
N ILE A 29 -8.06 3.26 -7.55
CA ILE A 29 -7.01 3.53 -6.56
C ILE A 29 -7.26 2.64 -5.37
N GLY A 30 -6.33 1.74 -5.09
CA GLY A 30 -6.40 0.81 -3.96
C GLY A 30 -5.28 1.06 -2.96
N ARG A 31 -5.61 0.91 -1.66
CA ARG A 31 -4.62 0.90 -0.57
C ARG A 31 -4.88 -0.28 0.33
N ILE A 32 -3.84 -1.04 0.59
CA ILE A 32 -3.87 -2.17 1.51
C ILE A 32 -2.84 -1.92 2.60
N TYR A 33 -3.26 -2.08 3.84
CA TYR A 33 -2.40 -2.02 5.02
C TYR A 33 -2.41 -3.36 5.72
N MET A 34 -1.27 -3.78 6.20
CA MET A 34 -1.12 -5.00 6.99
C MET A 34 -0.12 -4.74 8.12
N GLY A 35 -0.54 -5.03 9.36
CA GLY A 35 0.25 -4.72 10.56
C GLY A 35 0.16 -3.27 11.02
N SER A 36 0.96 -2.92 12.01
CA SER A 36 1.03 -1.57 12.60
C SER A 36 2.28 -0.84 12.10
N GLU A 37 2.10 0.41 11.69
CA GLU A 37 3.23 1.23 11.23
C GLU A 37 4.23 1.47 12.35
N ILE A 38 5.51 1.21 12.06
CA ILE A 38 6.62 1.47 12.97
C ILE A 38 6.91 2.97 12.94
N ARG A 39 6.24 3.73 13.84
CA ARG A 39 6.24 5.19 13.82
C ARG A 39 7.53 5.81 14.35
N HIS A 40 8.16 5.15 15.31
CA HIS A 40 9.40 5.61 15.92
C HIS A 40 10.60 4.94 15.28
N ASP A 41 11.72 5.61 15.28
CA ASP A 41 12.98 5.01 14.82
C ASP A 41 13.53 4.07 15.90
N PRO A 42 13.61 2.74 15.62
CA PRO A 42 13.99 1.77 16.64
C PRO A 42 15.37 2.03 17.29
N PRO A 43 16.43 2.44 16.55
CA PRO A 43 17.73 2.76 17.16
C PRO A 43 17.68 3.89 18.20
N GLU A 44 16.76 4.84 18.05
CA GLU A 44 16.60 5.94 19.01
C GLU A 44 15.89 5.51 20.29
N LYS A 45 14.95 4.57 20.18
CA LYS A 45 14.07 4.15 21.27
C LYS A 45 14.51 2.88 21.97
N ILE A 46 15.32 2.03 21.31
CA ILE A 46 15.72 0.74 21.83
C ILE A 46 17.19 0.80 22.29
N LYS A 47 17.41 0.60 23.58
CA LYS A 47 18.74 0.46 24.17
C LYS A 47 18.93 -0.98 24.62
N ILE A 48 19.88 -1.66 23.99
CA ILE A 48 20.26 -3.05 24.35
C ILE A 48 20.73 -3.10 25.78
N GLY A 49 20.25 -4.09 26.54
CA GLY A 49 20.58 -4.30 27.95
C GLY A 49 19.83 -3.39 28.93
N SER A 50 18.95 -2.49 28.46
CA SER A 50 18.23 -1.55 29.32
C SER A 50 16.72 -1.51 29.03
N THR A 51 16.33 -1.43 27.76
CA THR A 51 14.92 -1.30 27.38
C THR A 51 14.15 -2.59 27.71
N THR A 52 13.00 -2.43 28.36
CA THR A 52 12.14 -3.55 28.79
C THR A 52 11.04 -3.86 27.79
N LYS A 53 10.42 -5.05 27.92
CA LYS A 53 9.22 -5.44 27.12
C LYS A 53 8.08 -4.43 27.26
N GLY A 54 7.88 -3.88 28.47
CA GLY A 54 6.83 -2.88 28.72
C GLY A 54 7.05 -1.63 27.89
N GLU A 55 8.26 -1.08 27.91
CA GLU A 55 8.63 0.10 27.11
C GLU A 55 8.52 -0.15 25.61
N ILE A 56 8.85 -1.37 25.15
CA ILE A 56 8.67 -1.76 23.74
C ILE A 56 7.19 -1.76 23.36
N LEU A 57 6.33 -2.34 24.18
CA LEU A 57 4.87 -2.35 23.95
C LEU A 57 4.28 -0.94 23.99
N GLU A 58 4.78 -0.08 24.84
CA GLU A 58 4.34 1.32 24.94
C GLU A 58 4.75 2.13 23.69
N ASN A 59 6.00 1.97 23.21
CA ASN A 59 6.53 2.73 22.09
C ASN A 59 6.06 2.21 20.71
N PHE A 60 5.94 0.89 20.55
CA PHE A 60 5.67 0.24 19.25
C PHE A 60 4.31 -0.45 19.19
N GLY A 61 3.59 -0.54 20.31
CA GLY A 61 2.30 -1.24 20.41
C GLY A 61 2.46 -2.77 20.40
N PRO A 62 1.35 -3.51 20.15
CA PRO A 62 1.37 -4.97 20.12
C PRO A 62 2.15 -5.50 18.90
N PRO A 63 3.03 -6.50 19.09
CA PRO A 63 3.74 -7.14 17.98
C PRO A 63 2.77 -8.01 17.14
N VAL A 64 3.08 -8.19 15.86
CA VAL A 64 2.34 -9.08 14.95
C VAL A 64 2.51 -10.55 15.37
N ARG A 65 3.67 -10.88 15.94
CA ARG A 65 3.98 -12.24 16.40
C ARG A 65 4.88 -12.19 17.63
N ILE A 66 4.60 -13.08 18.57
CA ILE A 66 5.45 -13.38 19.72
C ILE A 66 5.91 -14.82 19.58
N GLN A 67 7.22 -15.05 19.64
CA GLN A 67 7.82 -16.39 19.68
C GLN A 67 8.52 -16.57 21.01
N LYS A 68 8.15 -17.62 21.74
CA LYS A 68 8.84 -18.01 22.97
C LYS A 68 10.03 -18.87 22.63
N GLN A 69 11.18 -18.55 23.19
CA GLN A 69 12.41 -19.31 23.09
C GLN A 69 12.92 -19.68 24.50
N PHE A 70 13.84 -20.64 24.56
CA PHE A 70 14.43 -21.07 25.84
C PHE A 70 15.15 -19.93 26.58
N ASP A 71 15.76 -19.01 25.83
CA ASP A 71 16.55 -17.89 26.36
C ASP A 71 15.77 -16.57 26.52
N GLY A 72 14.47 -16.56 26.21
CA GLY A 72 13.64 -15.37 26.29
C GLY A 72 12.58 -15.35 25.22
N ASP A 73 12.03 -14.17 24.91
CA ASP A 73 10.98 -14.00 23.92
C ASP A 73 11.49 -13.21 22.71
N VAL A 74 10.87 -13.46 21.54
CA VAL A 74 11.10 -12.69 20.31
C VAL A 74 9.81 -12.00 19.90
N PHE A 75 9.85 -10.67 19.81
CA PHE A 75 8.77 -9.88 19.26
C PHE A 75 9.05 -9.55 17.80
N VAL A 76 8.06 -9.80 16.96
CA VAL A 76 8.14 -9.50 15.52
C VAL A 76 7.09 -8.46 15.18
N TYR A 77 7.55 -7.35 14.64
CA TYR A 77 6.74 -6.28 14.07
C TYR A 77 6.93 -6.29 12.55
N ALA A 78 5.85 -6.23 11.83
CA ALA A 78 5.85 -6.13 10.38
C ALA A 78 4.79 -5.14 9.94
N TYR A 79 5.14 -4.27 9.02
CA TYR A 79 4.23 -3.33 8.40
C TYR A 79 4.35 -3.42 6.90
N LEU A 80 3.24 -3.64 6.25
CA LEU A 80 3.14 -3.63 4.79
C LEU A 80 2.12 -2.59 4.37
N ARG A 81 2.52 -1.70 3.48
CA ARG A 81 1.62 -0.79 2.77
C ARG A 81 1.78 -1.01 1.28
N LYS A 82 0.70 -1.41 0.64
CA LYS A 82 0.61 -1.52 -0.82
C LYS A 82 -0.34 -0.42 -1.32
N ASN A 83 0.18 0.48 -2.14
CA ASN A 83 -0.61 1.44 -2.90
C ASN A 83 -0.66 0.94 -4.34
N SER A 84 -1.84 0.83 -4.92
CA SER A 84 -2.04 0.48 -6.32
C SER A 84 -2.87 1.55 -7.00
N SER A 85 -2.45 1.97 -8.17
CA SER A 85 -3.19 2.85 -9.06
C SER A 85 -3.30 2.16 -10.40
N VAL A 86 -4.51 1.93 -10.87
CA VAL A 86 -4.78 1.27 -12.14
C VAL A 86 -5.65 2.18 -12.98
N LEU A 87 -5.19 2.46 -14.19
CA LEU A 87 -5.96 3.12 -15.23
C LEU A 87 -6.26 2.07 -16.30
N THR A 88 -7.55 1.84 -16.56
CA THR A 88 -8.00 0.87 -17.54
C THR A 88 -8.90 1.56 -18.57
N ILE A 89 -8.68 1.26 -19.84
CA ILE A 89 -9.55 1.65 -20.94
C ILE A 89 -10.03 0.36 -21.60
N GLU A 90 -11.34 0.11 -21.51
CA GLU A 90 -11.98 -1.08 -22.06
C GLU A 90 -13.08 -0.67 -23.04
N GLU A 91 -13.34 -1.53 -24.02
CA GLU A 91 -14.54 -1.44 -24.85
C GLU A 91 -15.67 -2.23 -24.17
N PRO A 92 -16.70 -1.55 -23.55
CA PRO A 92 -17.67 -2.22 -22.70
C PRO A 92 -18.90 -2.77 -23.42
N TYR A 93 -19.06 -2.46 -24.72
CA TYR A 93 -20.35 -2.67 -25.40
C TYR A 93 -20.44 -3.95 -26.22
N PHE A 94 -19.35 -4.34 -26.88
CA PHE A 94 -19.37 -5.45 -27.84
C PHE A 94 -18.45 -6.61 -27.46
N THR A 95 -17.26 -6.33 -27.07
CA THR A 95 -16.22 -7.38 -26.92
C THR A 95 -15.59 -7.43 -25.55
N ASN A 96 -15.79 -6.42 -24.69
CA ASN A 96 -15.08 -6.26 -23.42
C ASN A 96 -13.55 -6.38 -23.57
N ILE A 97 -13.02 -5.95 -24.72
CA ILE A 97 -11.59 -5.99 -24.96
C ILE A 97 -10.90 -4.89 -24.16
N LEU A 98 -9.87 -5.27 -23.44
CA LEU A 98 -8.93 -4.36 -22.80
C LEU A 98 -8.09 -3.69 -23.89
N ILE A 99 -8.27 -2.38 -24.06
CA ILE A 99 -7.54 -1.58 -25.04
C ILE A 99 -6.21 -1.11 -24.47
N PHE A 100 -6.24 -0.64 -23.23
CA PHE A 100 -5.06 -0.13 -22.54
C PHE A 100 -5.18 -0.33 -21.05
N GLN A 101 -4.09 -0.74 -20.39
CA GLN A 101 -3.98 -0.79 -18.94
C GLN A 101 -2.62 -0.25 -18.51
N TYR A 102 -2.66 0.68 -17.60
CA TYR A 102 -1.48 1.17 -16.89
C TYR A 102 -1.65 0.91 -15.42
N SER A 103 -0.69 0.24 -14.81
CA SER A 103 -0.70 -0.01 -13.38
C SER A 103 0.61 0.42 -12.72
N ARG A 104 0.48 1.08 -11.57
CA ARG A 104 1.60 1.48 -10.73
C ARG A 104 1.38 0.94 -9.34
N GLU A 105 2.32 0.18 -8.84
CA GLU A 105 2.29 -0.37 -7.49
C GLU A 105 3.49 0.11 -6.68
N GLN A 106 3.23 0.57 -5.47
CA GLN A 106 4.25 0.92 -4.50
C GLN A 106 4.08 0.04 -3.27
N HIS A 107 5.14 -0.65 -2.89
CA HIS A 107 5.20 -1.47 -1.71
C HIS A 107 6.15 -0.84 -0.70
N LYS A 108 5.67 -0.57 0.50
CA LYS A 108 6.49 -0.24 1.65
C LYS A 108 6.41 -1.40 2.64
N MET A 109 7.55 -1.94 2.99
CA MET A 109 7.66 -3.02 3.97
C MET A 109 8.68 -2.61 5.03
N ASP A 110 8.23 -2.50 6.27
CA ASP A 110 9.09 -2.27 7.41
C ASP A 110 9.02 -3.49 8.33
N GLY A 111 10.14 -3.94 8.82
CA GLY A 111 10.25 -5.07 9.74
C GLY A 111 11.15 -4.74 10.92
N LEU A 112 10.69 -5.11 12.13
CA LEU A 112 11.46 -4.99 13.36
C LEU A 112 11.34 -6.29 14.13
N VAL A 113 12.48 -6.88 14.47
CA VAL A 113 12.57 -8.08 15.30
C VAL A 113 13.34 -7.73 16.55
N ILE A 114 12.78 -8.03 17.71
CA ILE A 114 13.38 -7.73 19.03
C ILE A 114 13.51 -9.02 19.82
N LEU A 115 14.73 -9.31 20.25
CA LEU A 115 15.06 -10.44 21.12
C LEU A 115 15.15 -9.94 22.56
N PHE A 116 14.45 -10.61 23.45
CA PHE A 116 14.51 -10.35 24.90
C PHE A 116 15.25 -11.48 25.61
N ASP A 117 15.85 -11.13 26.72
CA ASP A 117 16.37 -12.12 27.68
C ASP A 117 15.25 -12.69 28.58
N LYS A 118 15.62 -13.60 29.48
CA LYS A 118 14.68 -14.20 30.47
C LYS A 118 14.06 -13.18 31.40
N ASN A 119 14.73 -12.04 31.63
CA ASN A 119 14.26 -10.96 32.49
C ASN A 119 13.33 -9.99 31.77
N GLY A 120 13.15 -10.16 30.45
CA GLY A 120 12.32 -9.29 29.65
C GLY A 120 13.02 -8.00 29.22
N VAL A 121 14.35 -7.98 29.21
CA VAL A 121 15.16 -6.86 28.72
C VAL A 121 15.64 -7.15 27.31
N VAL A 122 15.73 -6.12 26.47
CA VAL A 122 16.19 -6.28 25.07
C VAL A 122 17.65 -6.75 25.03
N LYS A 123 17.85 -7.93 24.45
CA LYS A 123 19.17 -8.53 24.22
C LYS A 123 19.76 -8.11 22.87
N ASN A 124 18.90 -8.01 21.86
CA ASN A 124 19.30 -7.56 20.52
C ASN A 124 18.04 -7.15 19.73
N PHE A 125 18.23 -6.41 18.64
CA PHE A 125 17.15 -6.13 17.69
C PHE A 125 17.68 -5.98 16.27
N GLY A 126 16.82 -6.24 15.28
CA GLY A 126 17.08 -5.99 13.87
C GLY A 126 15.95 -5.18 13.29
N PHE A 127 16.26 -4.14 12.52
CA PHE A 127 15.32 -3.26 11.88
C PHE A 127 15.62 -3.13 10.39
N GLN A 128 14.59 -3.24 9.57
CA GLN A 128 14.67 -3.02 8.14
C GLN A 128 13.52 -2.12 7.70
N ARG A 129 13.84 -1.13 6.91
CA ARG A 129 12.85 -0.26 6.24
C ARG A 129 13.08 -0.31 4.74
N GLY A 130 12.03 -0.57 3.97
CA GLY A 130 12.16 -0.70 2.52
C GLY A 130 10.95 -0.17 1.76
N THR A 131 11.22 0.44 0.62
CA THR A 131 10.18 0.85 -0.34
C THR A 131 10.57 0.32 -1.72
N LYS A 132 9.62 -0.37 -2.38
CA LYS A 132 9.77 -0.86 -3.74
C LYS A 132 8.65 -0.30 -4.61
N GLU A 133 9.00 0.24 -5.76
CA GLU A 133 8.07 0.69 -6.78
C GLU A 133 8.12 -0.24 -7.99
N LEU A 134 6.95 -0.66 -8.47
CA LEU A 134 6.78 -1.46 -9.67
C LEU A 134 5.83 -0.73 -10.60
N THR A 135 6.27 -0.46 -11.81
CA THR A 135 5.45 0.09 -12.88
C THR A 135 5.34 -0.95 -13.98
N ILE A 136 4.11 -1.28 -14.37
CA ILE A 136 3.81 -2.22 -15.45
C ILE A 136 3.06 -1.44 -16.54
N TYR A 137 3.53 -1.51 -17.76
CA TYR A 137 2.95 -0.89 -18.94
C TYR A 137 2.17 -1.91 -19.74
#